data_604a1584c9794fdc565109569c08b34c
#
_entry.id   604a1584c9794fdc565109569c08b34c
#
_cell.length_a   1.000
_cell.length_b   1.000
_cell.length_c   1.000
_cell.angle_alpha   90.00
_cell.angle_beta   90.00
_cell.angle_gamma   90.00
#
_symmetry.space_group_name_H-M   'P 1'
#
loop_
_entity.id
_entity.type
_entity.pdbx_description
1 polymer ?
#
loop_
_entity_poly.entity_id
_entity_poly.type
_entity_poly.pdbx_seq_one_letter_code
_entity_poly.pdbx_strand_id
1 'polypeptide(L)'
;MKKKFICSAAAILVLILALSFVFSGCSGKKEGEDGTTEMPSDAVEAIQTLKLPYSKADKLNPFTATSMLNQQLMTLIYDGLFALDKNYNPKPLLASNYSRSGRTLTVSLASAKFSDGSSVSPSDVVASFESAKKSPAYKTRLANFSSAKVSGNSVVFSLGDDDPYAVNCLTFAVTKRGSTDDGAAGRGRYTYKSENGVGYLKASNARGDFSPKKTSITL
;
A
#
# COMPACT_ATOMS: atom_id res chain seq x y z
N MET A 1 47.91 -63.82 -24.51
CA MET A 1 47.48 -62.57 -23.78
C MET A 1 46.16 -61.92 -24.23
N LYS A 2 45.39 -62.51 -25.15
CA LYS A 2 44.11 -61.89 -25.65
C LYS A 2 42.83 -62.30 -24.91
N LYS A 3 42.82 -63.37 -24.12
CA LYS A 3 41.59 -63.88 -23.41
C LYS A 3 41.27 -63.13 -22.09
N LYS A 4 42.19 -62.45 -21.45
CA LYS A 4 41.96 -61.75 -20.20
C LYS A 4 41.29 -60.39 -20.41
N PHE A 5 41.41 -59.78 -21.57
CA PHE A 5 40.77 -58.47 -21.88
C PHE A 5 39.27 -58.57 -22.17
N ILE A 6 38.85 -59.71 -22.75
CA ILE A 6 37.42 -59.92 -23.11
C ILE A 6 36.56 -60.12 -21.87
N CYS A 7 37.08 -60.78 -20.84
CA CYS A 7 36.36 -61.00 -19.59
C CYS A 7 36.15 -59.68 -18.79
N SER A 8 37.10 -58.78 -18.86
CA SER A 8 37.03 -57.45 -18.19
C SER A 8 36.03 -56.55 -18.86
N ALA A 9 35.95 -56.56 -20.20
CA ALA A 9 34.99 -55.73 -20.95
C ALA A 9 33.53 -56.20 -20.74
N ALA A 10 33.30 -57.52 -20.65
CA ALA A 10 31.98 -58.08 -20.38
C ALA A 10 31.51 -57.74 -18.95
N ALA A 11 32.40 -57.74 -17.94
CA ALA A 11 32.06 -57.41 -16.58
C ALA A 11 31.72 -55.92 -16.41
N ILE A 12 32.39 -55.02 -17.13
CA ILE A 12 32.09 -53.59 -17.14
C ILE A 12 30.77 -53.30 -17.83
N LEU A 13 30.43 -54.04 -18.92
CA LEU A 13 29.17 -53.87 -19.61
C LEU A 13 27.98 -54.31 -18.76
N VAL A 14 28.09 -55.39 -17.99
CA VAL A 14 27.06 -55.83 -17.04
C VAL A 14 26.89 -54.88 -15.88
N LEU A 15 27.99 -54.27 -15.40
CA LEU A 15 27.94 -53.27 -14.34
C LEU A 15 27.23 -51.98 -14.80
N ILE A 16 27.45 -51.52 -16.04
CA ILE A 16 26.79 -50.35 -16.63
C ILE A 16 25.29 -50.60 -16.83
N LEU A 17 24.89 -51.82 -17.25
CA LEU A 17 23.49 -52.20 -17.38
C LEU A 17 22.78 -52.32 -16.03
N ALA A 18 23.45 -52.73 -14.95
CA ALA A 18 22.87 -52.80 -13.61
C ALA A 18 22.67 -51.38 -13.00
N LEU A 19 23.51 -50.40 -13.33
CA LEU A 19 23.32 -49.02 -12.88
C LEU A 19 22.16 -48.27 -13.63
N SER A 20 21.76 -48.75 -14.80
CA SER A 20 20.66 -48.12 -15.59
C SER A 20 19.27 -48.36 -15.00
N PHE A 21 19.10 -49.34 -14.09
CA PHE A 21 17.80 -49.64 -13.49
C PHE A 21 17.50 -48.88 -12.19
N VAL A 22 18.42 -48.07 -11.67
CA VAL A 22 18.22 -47.34 -10.42
C VAL A 22 17.70 -45.94 -10.66
N PHE A 23 17.65 -45.44 -11.91
CA PHE A 23 17.14 -44.11 -12.28
C PHE A 23 15.73 -44.12 -12.92
N SER A 24 15.01 -45.22 -12.86
CA SER A 24 13.66 -45.30 -13.43
C SER A 24 12.56 -45.15 -12.40
N GLY A 25 12.70 -44.15 -11.54
CA GLY A 25 11.76 -43.86 -10.47
C GLY A 25 11.41 -42.40 -10.35
N CYS A 26 11.14 -41.70 -11.48
CA CYS A 26 10.40 -40.44 -11.48
C CYS A 26 9.87 -40.20 -12.91
N SER A 27 8.81 -40.90 -13.25
CA SER A 27 8.00 -40.55 -14.41
C SER A 27 7.10 -39.40 -14.02
N GLY A 28 7.69 -38.18 -13.92
CA GLY A 28 6.93 -36.94 -13.94
C GLY A 28 6.45 -36.71 -15.37
N LYS A 29 5.18 -36.74 -15.58
CA LYS A 29 4.49 -36.31 -16.79
C LYS A 29 5.00 -34.93 -17.21
N LYS A 30 5.59 -34.81 -18.37
CA LYS A 30 5.75 -33.53 -19.06
C LYS A 30 4.38 -33.12 -19.56
N GLU A 31 3.72 -32.25 -18.86
CA GLU A 31 2.68 -31.38 -19.38
C GLU A 31 3.28 -30.02 -19.59
N GLY A 32 2.90 -29.36 -20.69
CA GLY A 32 3.50 -28.16 -21.22
C GLY A 32 3.41 -26.98 -20.25
N GLU A 33 4.38 -26.10 -20.36
CA GLU A 33 4.41 -24.79 -19.76
C GLU A 33 3.19 -23.97 -20.20
N ASP A 34 2.17 -23.96 -19.36
CA ASP A 34 1.35 -22.78 -19.17
C ASP A 34 1.40 -22.48 -17.67
N GLY A 35 2.07 -21.38 -17.30
CA GLY A 35 2.45 -21.04 -15.94
C GLY A 35 1.29 -20.53 -15.07
N THR A 36 0.14 -21.20 -15.12
CA THR A 36 -0.93 -21.06 -14.15
C THR A 36 -0.75 -22.13 -13.08
N THR A 37 0.03 -21.80 -12.05
CA THR A 37 -0.03 -22.55 -10.79
C THR A 37 -1.43 -22.34 -10.22
N GLU A 38 -2.35 -23.27 -10.51
CA GLU A 38 -3.63 -23.30 -9.81
C GLU A 38 -3.34 -23.47 -8.33
N MET A 39 -3.65 -22.44 -7.54
CA MET A 39 -3.58 -22.54 -6.08
C MET A 39 -4.57 -23.63 -5.63
N PRO A 40 -4.19 -24.48 -4.67
CA PRO A 40 -5.11 -25.45 -4.07
C PRO A 40 -6.40 -24.75 -3.62
N SER A 41 -7.55 -25.41 -3.78
CA SER A 41 -8.85 -24.81 -3.44
C SER A 41 -8.92 -24.32 -1.99
N ASP A 42 -8.25 -25.00 -1.07
CA ASP A 42 -8.11 -24.64 0.34
C ASP A 42 -7.34 -23.33 0.53
N ALA A 43 -6.34 -23.05 -0.32
CA ALA A 43 -5.62 -21.78 -0.32
C ALA A 43 -6.50 -20.62 -0.84
N VAL A 44 -7.42 -20.88 -1.76
CA VAL A 44 -8.38 -19.89 -2.26
C VAL A 44 -9.42 -19.57 -1.19
N GLU A 45 -9.87 -20.58 -0.41
CA GLU A 45 -10.80 -20.36 0.69
C GLU A 45 -10.16 -19.63 1.87
N ALA A 46 -8.89 -19.92 2.21
CA ALA A 46 -8.11 -19.18 3.19
C ALA A 46 -7.90 -17.70 2.81
N ILE A 47 -7.82 -17.37 1.51
CA ILE A 47 -7.75 -15.99 1.02
C ILE A 47 -9.10 -15.26 1.15
N GLN A 48 -10.21 -15.96 1.32
CA GLN A 48 -11.53 -15.33 1.49
C GLN A 48 -11.65 -14.55 2.81
N THR A 49 -10.92 -14.92 3.86
CA THR A 49 -10.91 -14.26 5.17
C THR A 49 -9.55 -13.63 5.44
N LEU A 50 -9.25 -12.51 4.78
CA LEU A 50 -8.06 -11.74 5.10
C LEU A 50 -8.23 -11.07 6.47
N LYS A 51 -7.28 -11.34 7.39
CA LYS A 51 -7.17 -10.65 8.67
C LYS A 51 -5.88 -9.85 8.70
N LEU A 52 -5.96 -8.61 9.16
CA LEU A 52 -4.79 -7.75 9.37
C LEU A 52 -4.65 -7.44 10.85
N PRO A 53 -3.44 -7.50 11.40
CA PRO A 53 -3.21 -7.14 12.80
C PRO A 53 -3.37 -5.63 13.00
N TYR A 54 -3.95 -5.23 14.13
CA TYR A 54 -3.97 -3.85 14.60
C TYR A 54 -3.88 -3.78 16.13
N SER A 55 -3.48 -2.64 16.65
CA SER A 55 -3.42 -2.39 18.08
C SER A 55 -4.72 -1.76 18.57
N LYS A 56 -5.51 -2.49 19.36
CA LYS A 56 -6.71 -1.97 20.04
C LYS A 56 -6.39 -0.93 21.12
N ALA A 57 -5.17 -0.95 21.64
CA ALA A 57 -4.71 0.00 22.66
C ALA A 57 -4.33 1.37 22.08
N ASP A 58 -4.26 1.49 20.75
CA ASP A 58 -3.88 2.71 20.05
C ASP A 58 -5.03 3.13 19.10
N LYS A 59 -5.00 4.37 18.67
CA LYS A 59 -6.05 4.97 17.84
C LYS A 59 -5.87 4.63 16.35
N LEU A 60 -6.99 4.58 15.62
CA LEU A 60 -7.02 4.53 14.15
C LEU A 60 -7.19 5.94 13.58
N ASN A 61 -6.38 6.87 14.07
CA ASN A 61 -6.34 8.25 13.62
C ASN A 61 -4.96 8.55 13.02
N PRO A 62 -4.85 9.07 11.79
CA PRO A 62 -3.59 9.22 11.07
C PRO A 62 -2.62 10.21 11.71
N PHE A 63 -3.09 11.08 12.59
CA PHE A 63 -2.27 12.11 13.24
C PHE A 63 -1.83 11.74 14.66
N THR A 64 -2.53 10.81 15.32
CA THR A 64 -2.28 10.44 16.72
C THR A 64 -1.87 8.99 16.91
N ALA A 65 -2.03 8.13 15.90
CA ALA A 65 -1.58 6.74 15.97
C ALA A 65 -0.06 6.67 16.20
N THR A 66 0.34 5.88 17.19
CA THR A 66 1.75 5.65 17.56
C THR A 66 2.22 4.25 17.18
N SER A 67 1.30 3.27 17.18
CA SER A 67 1.58 1.90 16.74
C SER A 67 1.89 1.84 15.25
N MET A 68 2.99 1.20 14.89
CA MET A 68 3.36 0.96 13.49
C MET A 68 2.27 0.19 12.74
N LEU A 69 1.60 -0.78 13.39
CA LEU A 69 0.50 -1.54 12.79
C LEU A 69 -0.64 -0.61 12.36
N ASN A 70 -1.08 0.27 13.27
CA ASN A 70 -2.16 1.21 12.98
C ASN A 70 -1.74 2.23 11.93
N GLN A 71 -0.50 2.73 11.97
CA GLN A 71 0.04 3.63 10.95
C GLN A 71 0.04 3.00 9.55
N GLN A 72 0.33 1.71 9.42
CA GLN A 72 0.23 1.00 8.14
C GLN A 72 -1.23 0.91 7.65
N LEU A 73 -2.18 0.63 8.54
CA LEU A 73 -3.60 0.59 8.19
C LEU A 73 -4.12 1.95 7.69
N MET A 74 -3.58 3.08 8.19
CA MET A 74 -3.97 4.42 7.73
C MET A 74 -3.72 4.61 6.24
N THR A 75 -2.72 3.96 5.65
CA THR A 75 -2.44 4.02 4.21
C THR A 75 -3.54 3.38 3.34
N LEU A 76 -4.39 2.56 3.93
CA LEU A 76 -5.55 1.95 3.27
C LEU A 76 -6.80 2.81 3.40
N ILE A 77 -6.89 3.64 4.46
CA ILE A 77 -8.08 4.41 4.83
C ILE A 77 -8.00 5.85 4.30
N TYR A 78 -6.79 6.41 4.20
CA TYR A 78 -6.58 7.82 3.86
C TYR A 78 -5.66 7.98 2.66
N ASP A 79 -6.03 8.86 1.75
CA ASP A 79 -5.14 9.38 0.71
C ASP A 79 -4.51 10.70 1.17
N GLY A 80 -3.31 10.99 0.67
CA GLY A 80 -2.67 12.30 0.75
C GLY A 80 -2.91 13.12 -0.52
N LEU A 81 -2.26 14.29 -0.62
CA LEU A 81 -2.24 15.05 -1.88
C LEU A 81 -1.50 14.29 -2.96
N PHE A 82 -0.41 13.63 -2.58
CA PHE A 82 0.43 12.80 -3.44
C PHE A 82 0.76 11.47 -2.76
N ALA A 83 1.05 10.46 -3.58
CA ALA A 83 1.84 9.29 -3.20
C ALA A 83 3.22 9.39 -3.85
N LEU A 84 4.19 8.59 -3.41
CA LEU A 84 5.47 8.47 -4.08
C LEU A 84 5.53 7.14 -4.84
N ASP A 85 6.07 7.16 -6.04
CA ASP A 85 6.38 5.93 -6.78
C ASP A 85 7.69 5.29 -6.28
N LYS A 86 8.10 4.18 -6.89
CA LYS A 86 9.33 3.46 -6.55
C LYS A 86 10.62 4.29 -6.73
N ASN A 87 10.56 5.38 -7.50
CA ASN A 87 11.67 6.30 -7.74
C ASN A 87 11.53 7.59 -6.92
N TYR A 88 10.61 7.62 -5.94
CA TYR A 88 10.27 8.78 -5.13
C TYR A 88 9.68 9.97 -5.92
N ASN A 89 9.17 9.76 -7.14
CA ASN A 89 8.45 10.80 -7.86
C ASN A 89 7.03 10.96 -7.30
N PRO A 90 6.54 12.21 -7.15
CA PRO A 90 5.20 12.47 -6.64
C PRO A 90 4.14 12.06 -7.68
N LYS A 91 3.24 11.15 -7.28
CA LYS A 91 2.05 10.78 -8.05
C LYS A 91 0.83 11.46 -7.45
N PRO A 92 0.07 12.27 -8.21
CA PRO A 92 -1.13 12.92 -7.73
C PRO A 92 -2.18 11.90 -7.24
N LEU A 93 -2.80 12.18 -6.08
CA LEU A 93 -3.95 11.46 -5.53
C LEU A 93 -5.15 12.41 -5.37
N LEU A 94 -5.07 13.36 -4.43
CA LEU A 94 -6.04 14.44 -4.24
C LEU A 94 -5.65 15.71 -5.00
N ALA A 95 -4.39 15.84 -5.39
CA ALA A 95 -3.92 16.93 -6.24
C ALA A 95 -4.28 16.66 -7.71
N SER A 96 -4.61 17.72 -8.45
CA SER A 96 -4.70 17.68 -9.92
C SER A 96 -3.43 18.21 -10.57
N ASN A 97 -2.80 19.22 -9.95
CA ASN A 97 -1.58 19.86 -10.42
C ASN A 97 -0.86 20.54 -9.26
N TYR A 98 0.41 20.90 -9.49
CA TYR A 98 1.15 21.76 -8.56
C TYR A 98 2.13 22.64 -9.34
N SER A 99 2.47 23.79 -8.73
CA SER A 99 3.51 24.68 -9.21
C SER A 99 4.33 25.21 -8.04
N ARG A 100 5.61 25.45 -8.28
CA ARG A 100 6.53 26.01 -7.27
C ARG A 100 7.20 27.28 -7.80
N SER A 101 7.29 28.28 -6.93
CA SER A 101 8.04 29.51 -7.17
C SER A 101 8.77 29.89 -5.90
N GLY A 102 10.09 29.68 -5.85
CA GLY A 102 10.89 29.85 -4.66
C GLY A 102 10.30 29.09 -3.47
N ARG A 103 10.04 29.76 -2.37
CA ARG A 103 9.47 29.21 -1.13
C ARG A 103 7.94 29.08 -1.13
N THR A 104 7.30 29.14 -2.29
CA THR A 104 5.86 28.99 -2.42
C THR A 104 5.54 27.77 -3.26
N LEU A 105 4.75 26.84 -2.71
CA LEU A 105 4.25 25.66 -3.41
C LEU A 105 2.72 25.73 -3.47
N THR A 106 2.17 25.84 -4.65
CA THR A 106 0.72 25.88 -4.89
C THR A 106 0.26 24.51 -5.41
N VAL A 107 -0.74 23.91 -4.76
CA VAL A 107 -1.32 22.62 -5.14
C VAL A 107 -2.79 22.81 -5.42
N SER A 108 -3.22 22.54 -6.66
CA SER A 108 -4.62 22.52 -7.07
C SER A 108 -5.24 21.16 -6.78
N LEU A 109 -6.50 21.14 -6.32
CA LEU A 109 -7.19 19.90 -6.00
C LEU A 109 -7.94 19.33 -7.20
N ALA A 110 -7.96 18.00 -7.29
CA ALA A 110 -8.87 17.27 -8.13
C ALA A 110 -10.27 17.23 -7.49
N SER A 111 -11.31 17.04 -8.31
CA SER A 111 -12.64 16.72 -7.78
C SER A 111 -12.61 15.36 -7.10
N ALA A 112 -12.87 15.30 -5.82
CA ALA A 112 -12.82 14.09 -5.02
C ALA A 112 -13.87 14.10 -3.91
N LYS A 113 -14.25 12.91 -3.43
CA LYS A 113 -15.18 12.72 -2.31
C LYS A 113 -14.52 11.90 -1.21
N PHE A 114 -14.88 12.17 0.01
CA PHE A 114 -14.63 11.28 1.15
C PHE A 114 -15.53 10.04 1.12
N SER A 115 -15.22 9.08 1.95
CA SER A 115 -16.00 7.84 2.09
C SER A 115 -17.44 8.03 2.60
N ASP A 116 -17.75 9.19 3.17
CA ASP A 116 -19.11 9.59 3.57
C ASP A 116 -19.89 10.31 2.45
N GLY A 117 -19.28 10.45 1.25
CA GLY A 117 -19.88 11.11 0.09
C GLY A 117 -19.69 12.63 0.04
N SER A 118 -19.20 13.28 1.11
CA SER A 118 -18.92 14.71 1.11
C SER A 118 -17.71 15.05 0.22
N SER A 119 -17.71 16.24 -0.40
CA SER A 119 -16.61 16.68 -1.25
C SER A 119 -15.38 17.05 -0.44
N VAL A 120 -14.19 16.67 -0.96
CA VAL A 120 -12.91 17.13 -0.42
C VAL A 120 -12.69 18.58 -0.82
N SER A 121 -12.34 19.43 0.13
CA SER A 121 -12.10 20.85 -0.07
C SER A 121 -10.68 21.27 0.32
N PRO A 122 -10.17 22.41 -0.19
CA PRO A 122 -8.90 22.97 0.27
C PRO A 122 -8.84 23.22 1.79
N SER A 123 -9.99 23.51 2.42
CA SER A 123 -10.07 23.70 3.88
C SER A 123 -9.81 22.40 4.66
N ASP A 124 -10.19 21.24 4.09
CA ASP A 124 -9.88 19.94 4.70
C ASP A 124 -8.38 19.65 4.65
N VAL A 125 -7.74 20.01 3.52
CA VAL A 125 -6.29 19.87 3.35
C VAL A 125 -5.52 20.77 4.34
N VAL A 126 -5.94 22.03 4.51
CA VAL A 126 -5.29 22.94 5.45
C VAL A 126 -5.46 22.44 6.90
N ALA A 127 -6.65 21.98 7.28
CA ALA A 127 -6.89 21.43 8.62
C ALA A 127 -6.06 20.17 8.87
N SER A 128 -5.98 19.29 7.86
CA SER A 128 -5.16 18.06 7.91
C SER A 128 -3.66 18.39 8.00
N PHE A 129 -3.18 19.40 7.26
CA PHE A 129 -1.81 19.87 7.32
C PHE A 129 -1.45 20.39 8.72
N GLU A 130 -2.31 21.19 9.35
CA GLU A 130 -2.07 21.69 10.71
C GLU A 130 -2.03 20.56 11.75
N SER A 131 -2.83 19.52 11.56
CA SER A 131 -2.79 18.30 12.38
C SER A 131 -1.52 17.50 12.13
N ALA A 132 -1.13 17.34 10.85
CA ALA A 132 0.06 16.61 10.44
C ALA A 132 1.36 17.26 10.96
N LYS A 133 1.45 18.60 10.99
CA LYS A 133 2.58 19.32 11.57
C LYS A 133 2.81 19.01 13.06
N LYS A 134 1.77 18.65 13.79
CA LYS A 134 1.82 18.27 15.21
C LYS A 134 2.00 16.76 15.41
N SER A 135 1.75 15.96 14.39
CA SER A 135 1.76 14.51 14.45
C SER A 135 3.18 13.95 14.55
N PRO A 136 3.44 12.97 15.43
CA PRO A 136 4.71 12.24 15.47
C PRO A 136 5.07 11.61 14.11
N ALA A 137 4.08 11.18 13.32
CA ALA A 137 4.28 10.53 12.04
C ALA A 137 4.74 11.47 10.92
N TYR A 138 4.38 12.77 10.99
CA TYR A 138 4.59 13.69 9.87
C TYR A 138 5.42 14.94 10.21
N LYS A 139 5.54 15.33 11.49
CA LYS A 139 6.16 16.60 11.91
C LYS A 139 7.57 16.83 11.34
N THR A 140 8.40 15.80 11.32
CA THR A 140 9.77 15.88 10.80
C THR A 140 9.78 16.13 9.31
N ARG A 141 8.93 15.42 8.54
CA ARG A 141 8.80 15.57 7.10
C ARG A 141 8.27 16.95 6.70
N LEU A 142 7.42 17.55 7.53
CA LEU A 142 6.80 18.85 7.29
C LEU A 142 7.55 20.02 7.96
N ALA A 143 8.76 19.79 8.47
CA ALA A 143 9.50 20.80 9.23
C ALA A 143 9.79 22.09 8.41
N ASN A 144 10.06 21.95 7.11
CA ASN A 144 10.30 23.08 6.20
C ASN A 144 9.03 23.85 5.81
N PHE A 145 7.83 23.36 6.13
CA PHE A 145 6.59 24.05 5.81
C PHE A 145 6.20 25.01 6.94
N SER A 146 6.13 26.29 6.65
CA SER A 146 5.73 27.31 7.65
C SER A 146 4.22 27.45 7.78
N SER A 147 3.49 27.43 6.66
CA SER A 147 2.01 27.57 6.67
C SER A 147 1.35 26.97 5.44
N ALA A 148 0.04 26.77 5.53
CA ALA A 148 -0.83 26.44 4.39
C ALA A 148 -2.04 27.38 4.40
N LYS A 149 -2.48 27.85 3.22
CA LYS A 149 -3.63 28.75 3.06
C LYS A 149 -4.47 28.32 1.86
N VAL A 150 -5.79 28.46 2.00
CA VAL A 150 -6.75 28.25 0.89
C VAL A 150 -6.64 29.39 -0.12
N SER A 151 -6.62 29.04 -1.41
CA SER A 151 -6.68 29.99 -2.53
C SER A 151 -7.55 29.39 -3.66
N GLY A 152 -8.81 29.77 -3.70
CA GLY A 152 -9.79 29.17 -4.62
C GLY A 152 -9.89 27.65 -4.42
N ASN A 153 -9.67 26.87 -5.47
CA ASN A 153 -9.62 25.39 -5.41
C ASN A 153 -8.21 24.85 -5.17
N SER A 154 -7.32 25.67 -4.63
CA SER A 154 -5.92 25.32 -4.38
C SER A 154 -5.54 25.56 -2.92
N VAL A 155 -4.46 24.91 -2.50
CA VAL A 155 -3.77 25.20 -1.26
C VAL A 155 -2.39 25.76 -1.57
N VAL A 156 -2.06 26.89 -0.97
CA VAL A 156 -0.75 27.55 -1.07
C VAL A 156 0.03 27.25 0.20
N PHE A 157 1.12 26.52 0.06
CA PHE A 157 2.05 26.21 1.13
C PHE A 157 3.24 27.20 1.07
N SER A 158 3.61 27.73 2.23
CA SER A 158 4.83 28.53 2.38
C SER A 158 5.92 27.67 3.00
N LEU A 159 7.12 27.75 2.47
CA LEU A 159 8.31 27.03 2.94
C LEU A 159 9.24 27.98 3.71
N GLY A 160 10.00 27.44 4.66
CA GLY A 160 11.10 28.15 5.33
C GLY A 160 12.25 28.39 4.37
N ASP A 161 12.67 27.33 3.67
CA ASP A 161 13.73 27.35 2.67
C ASP A 161 13.21 26.89 1.31
N ASP A 162 13.88 27.34 0.23
CA ASP A 162 13.58 26.88 -1.13
C ASP A 162 14.01 25.41 -1.31
N ASP A 163 13.03 24.53 -1.42
CA ASP A 163 13.23 23.09 -1.56
C ASP A 163 12.52 22.58 -2.83
N PRO A 164 13.27 22.17 -3.86
CA PRO A 164 12.70 21.64 -5.09
C PRO A 164 11.91 20.33 -4.90
N TYR A 165 12.14 19.61 -3.79
CA TYR A 165 11.49 18.35 -3.47
C TYR A 165 10.38 18.48 -2.43
N ALA A 166 10.01 19.68 -2.04
CA ALA A 166 8.97 19.92 -1.04
C ALA A 166 7.64 19.20 -1.34
N VAL A 167 7.27 19.06 -2.63
CA VAL A 167 6.06 18.33 -3.05
C VAL A 167 6.06 16.88 -2.56
N ASN A 168 7.22 16.23 -2.44
CA ASN A 168 7.36 14.84 -1.99
C ASN A 168 7.00 14.66 -0.50
N CYS A 169 6.98 15.74 0.25
CA CYS A 169 6.58 15.75 1.65
C CYS A 169 5.06 15.79 1.86
N LEU A 170 4.28 16.14 0.81
CA LEU A 170 2.82 16.29 0.87
C LEU A 170 2.08 14.95 0.73
N THR A 171 2.57 13.93 1.46
CA THR A 171 2.01 12.57 1.51
C THR A 171 1.23 12.31 2.81
N PHE A 172 1.00 13.33 3.63
CA PHE A 172 0.20 13.22 4.85
C PHE A 172 -1.25 12.93 4.53
N ALA A 173 -1.92 12.20 5.43
CA ALA A 173 -3.32 11.84 5.29
C ALA A 173 -4.21 13.11 5.26
N VAL A 174 -5.17 13.14 4.34
CA VAL A 174 -6.21 14.17 4.31
C VAL A 174 -7.49 13.58 4.86
N THR A 175 -8.02 14.21 5.91
CA THR A 175 -9.28 13.84 6.57
C THR A 175 -10.29 14.97 6.44
N LYS A 176 -11.57 14.65 6.57
CA LYS A 176 -12.63 15.66 6.65
C LYS A 176 -12.40 16.57 7.87
N ARG A 177 -12.45 17.88 7.65
CA ARG A 177 -12.27 18.88 8.71
C ARG A 177 -13.27 18.68 9.84
N GLY A 178 -12.80 18.76 11.08
CA GLY A 178 -13.60 18.54 12.28
C GLY A 178 -13.78 17.07 12.66
N SER A 179 -13.30 16.11 11.87
CA SER A 179 -13.28 14.71 12.26
C SER A 179 -12.09 14.45 13.18
N THR A 180 -12.39 14.03 14.41
CA THR A 180 -11.38 13.68 15.44
C THR A 180 -11.40 12.19 15.78
N ASP A 181 -12.40 11.47 15.28
CA ASP A 181 -12.68 10.09 15.65
C ASP A 181 -11.76 9.09 14.93
N ASP A 182 -11.66 7.91 15.52
CA ASP A 182 -11.03 6.76 14.91
C ASP A 182 -11.82 6.37 13.65
N GLY A 183 -11.11 6.23 12.53
CA GLY A 183 -11.74 5.93 11.26
C GLY A 183 -12.51 7.11 10.64
N ALA A 184 -12.12 8.35 10.95
CA ALA A 184 -12.65 9.55 10.29
C ALA A 184 -12.77 9.37 8.77
N ALA A 185 -13.72 10.08 8.14
CA ALA A 185 -13.92 9.97 6.70
C ALA A 185 -12.64 10.32 5.93
N GLY A 186 -12.10 9.34 5.23
CA GLY A 186 -10.94 9.42 4.34
C GLY A 186 -11.33 9.14 2.90
N ARG A 187 -10.39 9.24 1.98
CA ARG A 187 -10.56 8.86 0.56
C ARG A 187 -9.75 7.62 0.20
N GLY A 188 -9.36 6.81 1.17
CA GLY A 188 -8.59 5.60 0.90
C GLY A 188 -9.39 4.52 0.18
N ARG A 189 -8.72 3.39 -0.04
CA ARG A 189 -9.30 2.20 -0.66
C ARG A 189 -10.35 1.53 0.22
N TYR A 190 -10.25 1.72 1.53
CA TYR A 190 -11.12 1.14 2.53
C TYR A 190 -11.57 2.20 3.53
N THR A 191 -12.66 1.90 4.25
CA THR A 191 -13.13 2.64 5.42
C THR A 191 -13.11 1.72 6.62
N TYR A 192 -12.73 2.27 7.78
CA TYR A 192 -12.86 1.55 9.04
C TYR A 192 -14.31 1.51 9.51
N LYS A 193 -14.74 0.35 9.99
CA LYS A 193 -16.00 0.14 10.69
C LYS A 193 -15.76 -0.73 11.91
N SER A 194 -16.48 -0.47 12.99
CA SER A 194 -16.52 -1.34 14.16
C SER A 194 -17.92 -1.93 14.31
N GLU A 195 -18.01 -3.25 14.37
CA GLU A 195 -19.25 -4.00 14.51
C GLU A 195 -19.07 -5.02 15.64
N ASN A 196 -19.86 -4.94 16.69
CA ASN A 196 -19.78 -5.84 17.87
C ASN A 196 -18.38 -5.93 18.49
N GLY A 197 -17.63 -4.83 18.55
CA GLY A 197 -16.27 -4.78 19.09
C GLY A 197 -15.17 -5.38 18.18
N VAL A 198 -15.53 -5.78 16.97
CA VAL A 198 -14.58 -6.23 15.93
C VAL A 198 -14.38 -5.11 14.92
N GLY A 199 -13.13 -4.82 14.60
CA GLY A 199 -12.76 -3.86 13.57
C GLY A 199 -12.81 -4.49 12.18
N TYR A 200 -13.26 -3.72 11.19
CA TYR A 200 -13.29 -4.10 9.79
C TYR A 200 -12.80 -2.96 8.90
N LEU A 201 -12.08 -3.31 7.84
CA LEU A 201 -11.89 -2.43 6.70
C LEU A 201 -12.88 -2.84 5.61
N LYS A 202 -13.87 -2.02 5.34
CA LYS A 202 -14.86 -2.21 4.26
C LYS A 202 -14.37 -1.45 3.02
N ALA A 203 -14.50 -2.06 1.84
CA ALA A 203 -14.15 -1.41 0.58
C ALA A 203 -14.87 -0.06 0.43
N SER A 204 -14.11 0.94 0.01
CA SER A 204 -14.61 2.31 -0.16
C SER A 204 -14.92 2.60 -1.63
N ASN A 205 -16.03 3.27 -1.90
CA ASN A 205 -16.36 3.80 -3.22
C ASN A 205 -15.81 5.22 -3.45
N ALA A 206 -15.06 5.78 -2.51
CA ALA A 206 -14.50 7.13 -2.61
C ALA A 206 -13.44 7.24 -3.71
N ARG A 207 -12.77 6.12 -4.06
CA ARG A 207 -11.83 6.02 -5.17
C ARG A 207 -12.45 5.30 -6.36
N GLY A 208 -12.74 6.03 -7.42
CA GLY A 208 -13.27 5.44 -8.66
C GLY A 208 -12.27 4.59 -9.45
N ASP A 209 -10.96 4.73 -9.17
CA ASP A 209 -9.87 3.98 -9.78
C ASP A 209 -9.53 2.67 -9.04
N PHE A 210 -10.29 2.31 -8.02
CA PHE A 210 -10.03 1.15 -7.19
C PHE A 210 -11.19 0.15 -7.20
N SER A 211 -10.92 -1.05 -7.69
CA SER A 211 -11.83 -2.20 -7.62
C SER A 211 -11.21 -3.27 -6.71
N PRO A 212 -11.66 -3.42 -5.47
CA PRO A 212 -11.06 -4.34 -4.52
C PRO A 212 -11.43 -5.78 -4.83
N LYS A 213 -10.44 -6.69 -4.82
CA LYS A 213 -10.69 -8.13 -4.80
C LYS A 213 -11.33 -8.59 -3.48
N LYS A 214 -11.11 -7.85 -2.39
CA LYS A 214 -11.70 -8.07 -1.07
C LYS A 214 -12.55 -6.88 -0.66
N THR A 215 -13.82 -7.10 -0.43
CA THR A 215 -14.77 -6.07 -0.01
C THR A 215 -14.75 -5.81 1.49
N SER A 216 -14.24 -6.76 2.27
CA SER A 216 -14.10 -6.65 3.73
C SER A 216 -12.85 -7.36 4.22
N ILE A 217 -12.13 -6.74 5.14
CA ILE A 217 -10.93 -7.26 5.81
C ILE A 217 -11.19 -7.14 7.31
N THR A 218 -10.97 -8.22 8.07
CA THR A 218 -11.11 -8.22 9.55
C THR A 218 -9.82 -7.70 10.20
N LEU A 219 -9.96 -6.91 11.25
CA LEU A 219 -8.85 -6.41 12.06
C LEU A 219 -8.78 -7.12 13.42
#